data_96d9f789a88914106badb122b65d4668
#
_entry.id   96d9f789a88914106badb122b65d4668
#
_cell.length_a   1.000
_cell.length_b   1.000
_cell.length_c   1.000
_cell.angle_alpha   90.00
_cell.angle_beta   90.00
_cell.angle_gamma   90.00
#
_symmetry.space_group_name_H-M   'P 1'
#
loop_
_entity.id
_entity.type
_entity.pdbx_description
1 polymer ?
#
loop_
_entity_poly.entity_id
_entity_poly.type
_entity_poly.pdbx_seq_one_letter_code
_entity_poly.pdbx_strand_id
1 'polypeptide(L)'
;MRTAGIICEYNPFHRGHAWHLAQTKRLLGENTAIVCVMSGHWTQQADCAIADKWTRARLALMGGADLVLELPTPWAAASAETFARGGVEVLAATGVVDVLSFGSECGDVEALQRAAACLDAPEYPAALRVRLEQGKPFAACRQAAVEALAGPESASLLRKANNNLGVEYIRAIRALDARMTPMTVLRRGAPHNSMGGMDTHREDGAAGAGTVDRIQFASATEIRWNLLEGRWDRAEPYLLPGARERLEDSLIGLPALKRVEQVMLARVRTMTAEDWAALPDSGASEGLPERLVRAGRRAESIPAFYAQANTRRYTEARVRRLLLWAFLGLTKADRPAHVPYLRVLGLNERGGGLLRRMKQAASLPVITKPARARALEAEGRTLFELEGRCTDLYGLCFARPRPCALEWTSSPVVC
;
A
#
# COMPACT_ATOMS: atom_id res chain seq x y z
N MET A 1 -21.04 18.31 2.47
CA MET A 1 -20.82 16.88 2.22
C MET A 1 -19.42 16.58 2.71
N ARG A 2 -19.28 15.72 3.71
CA ARG A 2 -17.97 15.25 4.18
C ARG A 2 -17.29 14.36 3.16
N THR A 3 -15.96 14.38 3.14
CA THR A 3 -15.16 13.54 2.26
C THR A 3 -14.13 12.78 3.09
N ALA A 4 -14.17 11.46 3.03
CA ALA A 4 -13.19 10.61 3.69
C ALA A 4 -12.16 10.09 2.68
N GLY A 5 -10.89 10.18 3.04
CA GLY A 5 -9.77 9.58 2.33
C GLY A 5 -9.42 8.22 2.92
N ILE A 6 -9.04 7.28 2.07
CA ILE A 6 -8.56 5.96 2.46
C ILE A 6 -7.31 5.65 1.65
N ILE A 7 -6.22 5.29 2.31
CA ILE A 7 -4.98 4.84 1.67
C ILE A 7 -4.98 3.31 1.67
N CYS A 8 -4.78 2.69 0.50
CA CYS A 8 -5.03 1.26 0.34
C CYS A 8 -4.18 0.61 -0.76
N GLU A 9 -4.21 -0.71 -0.81
CA GLU A 9 -3.64 -1.51 -1.90
C GLU A 9 -4.72 -2.25 -2.69
N TYR A 10 -5.79 -2.71 -2.01
CA TYR A 10 -6.88 -3.50 -2.59
C TYR A 10 -6.37 -4.65 -3.48
N ASN A 11 -5.59 -5.52 -2.90
CA ASN A 11 -4.87 -6.56 -3.60
C ASN A 11 -5.33 -8.00 -3.22
N PRO A 12 -6.49 -8.48 -3.73
CA PRO A 12 -7.56 -7.73 -4.42
C PRO A 12 -8.47 -6.96 -3.46
N PHE A 13 -9.41 -6.19 -4.00
CA PHE A 13 -10.53 -5.66 -3.23
C PHE A 13 -11.43 -6.83 -2.79
N HIS A 14 -11.84 -6.85 -1.51
CA HIS A 14 -12.63 -7.92 -0.93
C HIS A 14 -13.67 -7.39 0.07
N ARG A 15 -14.58 -8.27 0.57
CA ARG A 15 -15.66 -7.88 1.48
C ARG A 15 -15.20 -7.11 2.72
N GLY A 16 -14.00 -7.43 3.27
CA GLY A 16 -13.43 -6.68 4.39
C GLY A 16 -13.14 -5.23 4.07
N HIS A 17 -12.74 -4.93 2.82
CA HIS A 17 -12.57 -3.55 2.36
C HIS A 17 -13.91 -2.85 2.18
N ALA A 18 -14.90 -3.50 1.57
CA ALA A 18 -16.25 -2.95 1.43
C ALA A 18 -16.88 -2.64 2.80
N TRP A 19 -16.67 -3.53 3.78
CA TRP A 19 -17.11 -3.29 5.16
C TRP A 19 -16.44 -2.05 5.77
N HIS A 20 -15.14 -1.84 5.57
CA HIS A 20 -14.44 -0.64 6.03
C HIS A 20 -15.04 0.63 5.42
N LEU A 21 -15.31 0.64 4.10
CA LEU A 21 -15.95 1.77 3.43
C LEU A 21 -17.34 2.05 4.01
N ALA A 22 -18.14 1.01 4.20
CA ALA A 22 -19.48 1.10 4.79
C ALA A 22 -19.44 1.63 6.24
N GLN A 23 -18.53 1.12 7.09
CA GLN A 23 -18.36 1.63 8.44
C GLN A 23 -17.91 3.10 8.45
N THR A 24 -17.05 3.50 7.54
CA THR A 24 -16.64 4.90 7.38
C THR A 24 -17.85 5.80 7.09
N LYS A 25 -18.71 5.40 6.14
CA LYS A 25 -19.94 6.13 5.83
C LYS A 25 -20.90 6.15 7.02
N ARG A 26 -21.09 5.01 7.72
CA ARG A 26 -21.94 4.94 8.91
C ARG A 26 -21.49 5.92 10.01
N LEU A 27 -20.19 6.05 10.26
CA LEU A 27 -19.64 6.92 11.31
C LEU A 27 -19.65 8.41 10.93
N LEU A 28 -19.49 8.76 9.66
CA LEU A 28 -19.40 10.13 9.18
C LEU A 28 -20.71 10.65 8.56
N GLY A 29 -21.69 9.78 8.34
CA GLY A 29 -22.96 10.01 7.65
C GLY A 29 -22.97 9.38 6.25
N GLU A 30 -24.12 8.81 5.86
CA GLU A 30 -24.30 8.06 4.60
C GLU A 30 -23.98 8.87 3.34
N ASN A 31 -24.09 10.20 3.40
CA ASN A 31 -23.73 11.10 2.31
C ASN A 31 -22.23 11.38 2.19
N THR A 32 -21.38 10.72 3.00
CA THR A 32 -19.93 10.87 2.93
C THR A 32 -19.39 10.32 1.62
N ALA A 33 -18.61 11.13 0.91
CA ALA A 33 -17.88 10.69 -0.27
C ALA A 33 -16.57 10.01 0.13
N ILE A 34 -16.17 8.97 -0.62
CA ILE A 34 -14.94 8.21 -0.36
C ILE A 34 -13.93 8.43 -1.49
N VAL A 35 -12.76 8.97 -1.13
CA VAL A 35 -11.59 9.06 -2.01
C VAL A 35 -10.57 8.01 -1.59
N CYS A 36 -10.26 7.07 -2.47
CA CYS A 36 -9.20 6.08 -2.25
C CYS A 36 -7.90 6.53 -2.93
N VAL A 37 -6.78 6.48 -2.19
CA VAL A 37 -5.43 6.55 -2.75
C VAL A 37 -4.88 5.15 -2.73
N MET A 38 -4.72 4.57 -3.91
CA MET A 38 -4.42 3.15 -4.10
C MET A 38 -3.06 2.95 -4.77
N SER A 39 -2.24 2.03 -4.25
CA SER A 39 -0.99 1.63 -4.91
C SER A 39 -1.23 1.23 -6.37
N GLY A 40 -0.31 1.60 -7.24
CA GLY A 40 -0.31 1.19 -8.64
C GLY A 40 -0.17 -0.32 -8.83
N HIS A 41 0.64 -0.76 -9.75
CA HIS A 41 0.86 -2.20 -10.01
C HIS A 41 1.75 -2.90 -8.97
N TRP A 42 2.49 -2.13 -8.17
CA TRP A 42 3.46 -2.61 -7.19
C TRP A 42 3.04 -2.23 -5.78
N THR A 43 3.18 -3.17 -4.86
CA THR A 43 2.65 -3.05 -3.50
C THR A 43 3.74 -2.82 -2.46
N GLN A 44 3.36 -2.35 -1.29
CA GLN A 44 4.26 -2.11 -0.15
C GLN A 44 4.99 -3.40 0.30
N GLN A 45 4.36 -4.56 0.09
CA GLN A 45 4.98 -5.86 0.40
C GLN A 45 6.03 -6.28 -0.64
N ALA A 46 6.34 -5.41 -1.61
CA ALA A 46 7.27 -5.66 -2.70
C ALA A 46 6.86 -6.86 -3.56
N ASP A 47 5.61 -6.85 -3.97
CA ASP A 47 5.02 -7.84 -4.86
C ASP A 47 4.22 -7.16 -5.96
N CYS A 48 3.96 -7.86 -7.07
CA CYS A 48 3.02 -7.40 -8.06
C CYS A 48 1.58 -7.56 -7.54
N ALA A 49 0.72 -6.60 -7.84
CA ALA A 49 -0.70 -6.72 -7.51
C ALA A 49 -1.35 -7.84 -8.33
N ILE A 50 -2.34 -8.54 -7.74
CA ILE A 50 -3.04 -9.70 -8.36
C ILE A 50 -3.87 -9.31 -9.59
N ALA A 51 -4.13 -8.02 -9.80
CA ALA A 51 -4.81 -7.47 -10.96
C ALA A 51 -4.25 -6.08 -11.25
N ASP A 52 -4.39 -5.60 -12.49
CA ASP A 52 -3.96 -4.27 -12.84
C ASP A 52 -4.70 -3.19 -12.05
N LYS A 53 -4.11 -2.00 -12.00
CA LYS A 53 -4.63 -0.89 -11.17
C LYS A 53 -6.02 -0.40 -11.60
N TRP A 54 -6.37 -0.51 -12.88
CA TRP A 54 -7.69 -0.11 -13.37
C TRP A 54 -8.76 -1.13 -12.99
N THR A 55 -8.46 -2.42 -13.08
CA THR A 55 -9.35 -3.49 -12.59
C THR A 55 -9.58 -3.33 -11.08
N ARG A 56 -8.52 -3.08 -10.28
CA ARG A 56 -8.66 -2.86 -8.84
C ARG A 56 -9.43 -1.58 -8.51
N ALA A 57 -9.24 -0.50 -9.29
CA ALA A 57 -10.03 0.71 -9.15
C ALA A 57 -11.52 0.46 -9.44
N ARG A 58 -11.86 -0.33 -10.47
CA ARG A 58 -13.24 -0.74 -10.76
C ARG A 58 -13.85 -1.50 -9.58
N LEU A 59 -13.14 -2.46 -9.03
CA LEU A 59 -13.61 -3.22 -7.86
C LEU A 59 -13.81 -2.32 -6.63
N ALA A 60 -12.94 -1.32 -6.42
CA ALA A 60 -13.10 -0.34 -5.35
C ALA A 60 -14.34 0.52 -5.53
N LEU A 61 -14.64 0.97 -6.76
CA LEU A 61 -15.86 1.70 -7.09
C LEU A 61 -17.11 0.85 -6.87
N MET A 62 -17.12 -0.41 -7.31
CA MET A 62 -18.19 -1.38 -7.04
C MET A 62 -18.40 -1.59 -5.52
N GLY A 63 -17.32 -1.52 -4.73
CA GLY A 63 -17.33 -1.67 -3.28
C GLY A 63 -17.68 -0.42 -2.50
N GLY A 64 -17.98 0.71 -3.15
CA GLY A 64 -18.48 1.93 -2.52
C GLY A 64 -17.49 3.09 -2.44
N ALA A 65 -16.33 3.02 -3.10
CA ALA A 65 -15.47 4.17 -3.34
C ALA A 65 -16.12 5.09 -4.40
N ASP A 66 -15.84 6.39 -4.34
CA ASP A 66 -16.39 7.36 -5.29
C ASP A 66 -15.31 7.88 -6.26
N LEU A 67 -14.07 8.02 -5.78
CA LEU A 67 -12.91 8.43 -6.56
C LEU A 67 -11.70 7.60 -6.16
N VAL A 68 -10.95 7.09 -7.13
CA VAL A 68 -9.70 6.35 -6.92
C VAL A 68 -8.55 7.10 -7.57
N LEU A 69 -7.58 7.49 -6.75
CA LEU A 69 -6.32 8.11 -7.15
C LEU A 69 -5.19 7.10 -7.02
N GLU A 70 -4.12 7.27 -7.77
CA GLU A 70 -2.93 6.45 -7.69
C GLU A 70 -1.96 6.97 -6.63
N LEU A 71 -1.41 6.06 -5.80
CA LEU A 71 -0.17 6.31 -5.08
C LEU A 71 0.99 5.87 -5.97
N PRO A 72 1.88 6.78 -6.40
CA PRO A 72 2.95 6.42 -7.31
C PRO A 72 3.91 5.39 -6.74
N THR A 73 4.49 4.56 -7.62
CA THR A 73 5.33 3.41 -7.28
C THR A 73 6.46 3.72 -6.29
N PRO A 74 7.19 4.87 -6.36
CA PRO A 74 8.26 5.19 -5.41
C PRO A 74 7.79 5.36 -3.96
N TRP A 75 6.52 5.65 -3.71
CA TRP A 75 5.92 5.66 -2.38
C TRP A 75 5.17 4.36 -2.08
N ALA A 76 4.48 3.80 -3.06
CA ALA A 76 3.72 2.56 -2.90
C ALA A 76 4.61 1.37 -2.52
N ALA A 77 5.77 1.21 -3.18
CA ALA A 77 6.74 0.13 -2.94
C ALA A 77 7.84 0.52 -1.94
N ALA A 78 7.49 1.21 -0.85
CA ALA A 78 8.42 1.74 0.13
C ALA A 78 8.13 1.26 1.57
N SER A 79 8.86 1.82 2.56
CA SER A 79 8.58 1.60 3.98
C SER A 79 7.20 2.13 4.37
N ALA A 80 6.66 1.67 5.51
CA ALA A 80 5.36 2.13 6.01
C ALA A 80 5.31 3.66 6.20
N GLU A 81 6.39 4.26 6.68
CA GLU A 81 6.53 5.71 6.84
C GLU A 81 6.42 6.44 5.49
N THR A 82 7.19 5.99 4.48
CA THR A 82 7.17 6.59 3.14
C THR A 82 5.84 6.38 2.42
N PHE A 83 5.27 5.18 2.55
CA PHE A 83 3.94 4.85 2.02
C PHE A 83 2.86 5.75 2.62
N ALA A 84 2.86 5.89 3.94
CA ALA A 84 1.92 6.74 4.67
C ALA A 84 2.07 8.21 4.26
N ARG A 85 3.31 8.72 4.21
CA ARG A 85 3.58 10.10 3.81
C ARG A 85 3.06 10.40 2.41
N GLY A 86 3.39 9.56 1.41
CA GLY A 86 2.91 9.75 0.04
C GLY A 86 1.39 9.68 -0.07
N GLY A 87 0.75 8.72 0.61
CA GLY A 87 -0.70 8.61 0.61
C GLY A 87 -1.42 9.80 1.24
N VAL A 88 -0.92 10.30 2.38
CA VAL A 88 -1.45 11.51 3.04
C VAL A 88 -1.22 12.74 2.17
N GLU A 89 -0.06 12.86 1.53
CA GLU A 89 0.26 13.97 0.64
C GLU A 89 -0.68 14.02 -0.57
N VAL A 90 -0.95 12.86 -1.22
CA VAL A 90 -1.93 12.77 -2.33
C VAL A 90 -3.31 13.19 -1.86
N LEU A 91 -3.78 12.72 -0.69
CA LEU A 91 -5.08 13.10 -0.15
C LEU A 91 -5.16 14.59 0.19
N ALA A 92 -4.14 15.13 0.84
CA ALA A 92 -4.06 16.55 1.21
C ALA A 92 -4.08 17.43 -0.04
N ALA A 93 -3.32 17.06 -1.06
CA ALA A 93 -3.23 17.82 -2.32
C ALA A 93 -4.55 17.85 -3.11
N THR A 94 -5.52 16.97 -2.82
CA THR A 94 -6.87 17.07 -3.42
C THR A 94 -7.61 18.33 -2.99
N GLY A 95 -7.33 18.87 -1.79
CA GLY A 95 -8.02 20.01 -1.19
C GLY A 95 -9.48 19.74 -0.81
N VAL A 96 -9.96 18.49 -0.87
CA VAL A 96 -11.38 18.14 -0.65
C VAL A 96 -11.59 17.06 0.43
N VAL A 97 -10.53 16.49 1.00
CA VAL A 97 -10.62 15.43 2.00
C VAL A 97 -10.60 16.01 3.41
N ASP A 98 -11.60 15.67 4.22
CA ASP A 98 -11.78 16.16 5.59
C ASP A 98 -11.25 15.18 6.63
N VAL A 99 -11.35 13.88 6.37
CA VAL A 99 -11.04 12.79 7.31
C VAL A 99 -10.19 11.73 6.63
N LEU A 100 -9.11 11.27 7.27
CA LEU A 100 -8.39 10.06 6.88
C LEU A 100 -8.92 8.88 7.68
N SER A 101 -9.64 7.96 7.01
CA SER A 101 -10.16 6.73 7.61
C SER A 101 -9.23 5.55 7.31
N PHE A 102 -8.88 4.81 8.35
CA PHE A 102 -8.07 3.60 8.23
C PHE A 102 -8.50 2.53 9.24
N GLY A 103 -8.20 1.27 8.93
CA GLY A 103 -8.46 0.16 9.86
C GLY A 103 -7.30 -0.05 10.83
N SER A 104 -7.58 -0.29 12.10
CA SER A 104 -6.58 -0.67 13.11
C SER A 104 -7.02 -1.86 13.94
N GLU A 105 -6.10 -2.57 14.55
CA GLU A 105 -6.38 -3.69 15.44
C GLU A 105 -6.85 -3.22 16.82
N CYS A 106 -6.51 -1.99 17.24
CA CYS A 106 -6.97 -1.45 18.53
C CYS A 106 -8.31 -0.71 18.43
N GLY A 107 -8.67 -0.16 17.28
CA GLY A 107 -9.88 0.66 17.12
C GLY A 107 -9.89 1.97 17.91
N ASP A 108 -8.76 2.39 18.49
CA ASP A 108 -8.61 3.56 19.35
C ASP A 108 -7.65 4.58 18.71
N VAL A 109 -8.21 5.65 18.13
CA VAL A 109 -7.42 6.68 17.47
C VAL A 109 -6.58 7.50 18.45
N GLU A 110 -7.05 7.71 19.68
CA GLU A 110 -6.32 8.48 20.70
C GLU A 110 -5.08 7.70 21.16
N ALA A 111 -5.19 6.38 21.36
CA ALA A 111 -4.04 5.54 21.67
C ALA A 111 -2.98 5.59 20.54
N LEU A 112 -3.41 5.55 19.27
CA LEU A 112 -2.50 5.67 18.12
C LEU A 112 -1.88 7.06 18.04
N GLN A 113 -2.62 8.13 18.40
CA GLN A 113 -2.10 9.49 18.46
C GLN A 113 -1.05 9.67 19.57
N ARG A 114 -1.22 9.02 20.74
CA ARG A 114 -0.20 9.01 21.81
C ARG A 114 1.07 8.30 21.35
N ALA A 115 0.95 7.15 20.70
CA ALA A 115 2.11 6.44 20.13
C ALA A 115 2.83 7.27 19.05
N ALA A 116 2.09 7.94 18.17
CA ALA A 116 2.64 8.84 17.16
C ALA A 116 3.40 10.02 17.82
N ALA A 117 2.82 10.65 18.84
CA ALA A 117 3.46 11.74 19.56
C ALA A 117 4.78 11.32 20.23
N CYS A 118 4.82 10.11 20.79
CA CYS A 118 6.06 9.57 21.35
C CYS A 118 7.17 9.39 20.30
N LEU A 119 6.81 8.92 19.09
CA LEU A 119 7.78 8.75 18.00
C LEU A 119 8.29 10.08 17.42
N ASP A 120 7.52 11.16 17.57
CA ASP A 120 7.88 12.50 17.12
C ASP A 120 8.54 13.33 18.25
N ALA A 121 8.62 12.78 19.47
CA ALA A 121 9.21 13.48 20.61
C ALA A 121 10.74 13.67 20.46
N PRO A 122 11.31 14.79 20.90
CA PRO A 122 12.75 15.08 20.79
C PRO A 122 13.65 14.03 21.46
N GLU A 123 13.15 13.33 22.48
CA GLU A 123 13.87 12.30 23.25
C GLU A 123 13.94 10.95 22.51
N TYR A 124 13.03 10.72 21.57
CA TYR A 124 12.90 9.43 20.89
C TYR A 124 14.15 9.00 20.11
N PRO A 125 14.82 9.88 19.31
CA PRO A 125 16.03 9.50 18.58
C PRO A 125 17.17 9.00 19.48
N ALA A 126 17.36 9.63 20.65
CA ALA A 126 18.34 9.23 21.63
C ALA A 126 17.98 7.87 22.26
N ALA A 127 16.72 7.70 22.66
CA ALA A 127 16.21 6.45 23.21
C ALA A 127 16.31 5.29 22.20
N LEU A 128 16.08 5.51 20.92
CA LEU A 128 16.22 4.52 19.86
C LEU A 128 17.68 4.14 19.64
N ARG A 129 18.61 5.12 19.58
CA ARG A 129 20.04 4.91 19.34
C ARG A 129 20.65 3.96 20.38
N VAL A 130 20.41 4.20 21.67
CA VAL A 130 20.87 3.32 22.77
C VAL A 130 20.44 1.88 22.58
N ARG A 131 19.28 1.64 21.99
CA ARG A 131 18.77 0.28 21.76
C ARG A 131 19.31 -0.36 20.49
N LEU A 132 19.58 0.45 19.46
CA LEU A 132 20.21 -0.03 18.23
C LEU A 132 21.64 -0.51 18.46
N GLU A 133 22.38 0.12 19.39
CA GLU A 133 23.73 -0.30 19.80
C GLU A 133 23.75 -1.72 20.40
N GLN A 134 22.62 -2.22 20.91
CA GLN A 134 22.47 -3.58 21.40
C GLN A 134 22.38 -4.64 20.28
N GLY A 135 22.40 -4.25 18.99
CA GLY A 135 22.36 -5.17 17.85
C GLY A 135 21.03 -5.88 17.63
N LYS A 136 19.95 -5.42 18.26
CA LYS A 136 18.60 -5.99 18.08
C LYS A 136 17.97 -5.49 16.78
N PRO A 137 16.95 -6.21 16.23
CA PRO A 137 16.19 -5.74 15.06
C PRO A 137 15.57 -4.37 15.29
N PHE A 138 15.53 -3.54 14.25
CA PHE A 138 15.01 -2.16 14.31
C PHE A 138 13.61 -2.09 14.94
N ALA A 139 12.68 -2.98 14.54
CA ALA A 139 11.31 -3.00 15.08
C ALA A 139 11.28 -3.25 16.60
N ALA A 140 12.15 -4.14 17.11
CA ALA A 140 12.28 -4.41 18.54
C ALA A 140 12.89 -3.21 19.28
N CYS A 141 13.90 -2.57 18.68
CA CYS A 141 14.51 -1.36 19.25
C CYS A 141 13.51 -0.19 19.30
N ARG A 142 12.75 -0.01 18.21
CA ARG A 142 11.68 0.99 18.14
C ARG A 142 10.63 0.77 19.22
N GLN A 143 10.13 -0.46 19.37
CA GLN A 143 9.17 -0.82 20.40
C GLN A 143 9.73 -0.55 21.81
N ALA A 144 10.95 -1.00 22.12
CA ALA A 144 11.58 -0.79 23.42
C ALA A 144 11.87 0.69 23.73
N ALA A 145 12.11 1.52 22.70
CA ALA A 145 12.25 2.96 22.87
C ALA A 145 10.91 3.60 23.26
N VAL A 146 9.82 3.22 22.58
CA VAL A 146 8.46 3.70 22.91
C VAL A 146 8.03 3.21 24.30
N GLU A 147 8.35 1.96 24.65
CA GLU A 147 8.05 1.41 25.99
C GLU A 147 8.68 2.23 27.12
N ALA A 148 9.93 2.65 26.92
CA ALA A 148 10.63 3.46 27.92
C ALA A 148 10.12 4.89 28.01
N LEU A 149 9.58 5.46 26.93
CA LEU A 149 9.12 6.87 26.91
C LEU A 149 7.61 7.01 27.16
N ALA A 150 6.80 6.05 26.72
CA ALA A 150 5.35 6.14 26.73
C ALA A 150 4.64 4.90 27.31
N GLY A 151 5.40 4.01 27.92
CA GLY A 151 4.90 2.81 28.60
C GLY A 151 4.54 1.64 27.68
N PRO A 152 4.26 0.45 28.30
CA PRO A 152 4.07 -0.82 27.58
C PRO A 152 2.82 -0.83 26.68
N GLU A 153 1.76 -0.11 27.02
CA GLU A 153 0.54 -0.03 26.24
C GLU A 153 0.83 0.59 24.86
N SER A 154 1.44 1.78 24.82
CA SER A 154 1.83 2.46 23.58
C SER A 154 2.79 1.62 22.73
N ALA A 155 3.76 0.95 23.36
CA ALA A 155 4.71 0.08 22.70
C ALA A 155 4.03 -1.16 22.06
N SER A 156 3.01 -1.72 22.73
CA SER A 156 2.27 -2.89 22.23
C SER A 156 1.54 -2.63 20.92
N LEU A 157 1.09 -1.40 20.68
CA LEU A 157 0.42 -0.99 19.45
C LEU A 157 1.30 -1.21 18.21
N LEU A 158 2.61 -0.95 18.33
CA LEU A 158 3.56 -1.06 17.23
C LEU A 158 3.85 -2.50 16.79
N ARG A 159 3.41 -3.51 17.54
CA ARG A 159 3.52 -4.93 17.17
C ARG A 159 2.54 -5.34 16.07
N LYS A 160 1.45 -4.59 15.92
CA LYS A 160 0.38 -4.90 14.96
C LYS A 160 0.54 -4.04 13.71
N ALA A 161 0.45 -4.70 12.55
CA ALA A 161 0.79 -4.06 11.27
C ALA A 161 -0.09 -2.85 10.94
N ASN A 162 -1.41 -2.95 11.17
CA ASN A 162 -2.31 -1.85 10.83
C ASN A 162 -2.28 -0.74 11.88
N ASN A 163 -2.08 -1.06 13.18
CA ASN A 163 -1.81 -0.04 14.18
C ASN A 163 -0.54 0.74 13.84
N ASN A 164 0.54 0.04 13.48
CA ASN A 164 1.79 0.68 13.09
C ASN A 164 1.61 1.60 11.86
N LEU A 165 0.86 1.15 10.86
CA LEU A 165 0.54 1.96 9.68
C LEU A 165 -0.35 3.17 10.05
N GLY A 166 -1.33 2.99 10.94
CA GLY A 166 -2.16 4.07 11.49
C GLY A 166 -1.34 5.13 12.21
N VAL A 167 -0.34 4.72 12.99
CA VAL A 167 0.62 5.63 13.63
C VAL A 167 1.39 6.44 12.58
N GLU A 168 1.88 5.80 11.49
CA GLU A 168 2.57 6.53 10.42
C GLU A 168 1.65 7.49 9.66
N TYR A 169 0.37 7.16 9.47
CA TYR A 169 -0.60 8.11 8.90
C TYR A 169 -0.76 9.36 9.78
N ILE A 170 -0.89 9.18 11.09
CA ILE A 170 -1.02 10.29 12.03
C ILE A 170 0.24 11.17 12.03
N ARG A 171 1.42 10.55 12.03
CA ARG A 171 2.70 11.27 11.90
C ARG A 171 2.78 12.06 10.60
N ALA A 172 2.39 11.44 9.48
CA ALA A 172 2.38 12.09 8.18
C ALA A 172 1.41 13.29 8.12
N ILE A 173 0.20 13.17 8.71
CA ILE A 173 -0.76 14.28 8.82
C ILE A 173 -0.11 15.47 9.56
N ARG A 174 0.57 15.22 10.69
CA ARG A 174 1.26 16.25 11.46
C ARG A 174 2.43 16.88 10.70
N ALA A 175 3.28 16.04 10.13
CA ALA A 175 4.49 16.49 9.42
C ALA A 175 4.19 17.31 8.16
N LEU A 176 3.04 17.07 7.52
CA LEU A 176 2.58 17.80 6.33
C LEU A 176 1.61 18.95 6.65
N ASP A 177 1.34 19.20 7.92
CA ASP A 177 0.31 20.16 8.37
C ASP A 177 -1.03 19.97 7.62
N ALA A 178 -1.40 18.72 7.37
CA ALA A 178 -2.57 18.37 6.58
C ALA A 178 -3.85 18.57 7.39
N ARG A 179 -4.86 19.23 6.83
CA ARG A 179 -6.12 19.58 7.53
C ARG A 179 -7.04 18.41 7.83
N MET A 180 -6.63 17.18 7.48
CA MET A 180 -7.43 15.97 7.69
C MET A 180 -7.42 15.52 9.16
N THR A 181 -8.58 15.08 9.65
CA THR A 181 -8.69 14.44 10.95
C THR A 181 -8.51 12.93 10.82
N PRO A 182 -7.61 12.29 11.59
CA PRO A 182 -7.49 10.82 11.56
C PRO A 182 -8.69 10.16 12.25
N MET A 183 -9.20 9.10 11.65
CA MET A 183 -10.27 8.26 12.18
C MET A 183 -9.92 6.79 11.95
N THR A 184 -10.10 5.94 12.96
CA THR A 184 -9.87 4.51 12.80
C THR A 184 -11.16 3.70 12.95
N VAL A 185 -11.24 2.63 12.17
CA VAL A 185 -12.28 1.62 12.26
C VAL A 185 -11.64 0.34 12.81
N LEU A 186 -12.22 -0.24 13.86
CA LEU A 186 -11.77 -1.50 14.42
C LEU A 186 -11.82 -2.59 13.34
N ARG A 187 -10.69 -3.22 13.04
CA ARG A 187 -10.64 -4.30 12.05
C ARG A 187 -11.39 -5.52 12.56
N ARG A 188 -12.16 -6.12 11.66
CA ARG A 188 -12.76 -7.44 11.85
C ARG A 188 -12.14 -8.41 10.85
N GLY A 189 -11.90 -9.65 11.27
CA GLY A 189 -11.37 -10.73 10.42
C GLY A 189 -9.97 -11.18 10.79
N ALA A 190 -9.43 -12.10 9.96
CA ALA A 190 -8.14 -12.77 10.20
C ALA A 190 -6.97 -11.78 10.32
N PRO A 191 -5.96 -12.09 11.18
CA PRO A 191 -4.75 -11.29 11.29
C PRO A 191 -4.07 -11.10 9.92
N HIS A 192 -3.40 -9.96 9.74
CA HIS A 192 -2.64 -9.68 8.52
C HIS A 192 -1.60 -10.78 8.27
N ASN A 193 -1.58 -11.35 7.06
CA ASN A 193 -0.73 -12.48 6.63
C ASN A 193 -1.02 -13.85 7.28
N SER A 194 -2.19 -14.06 7.90
CA SER A 194 -2.57 -15.40 8.35
C SER A 194 -2.95 -16.30 7.17
N MET A 195 -2.41 -17.52 7.15
CA MET A 195 -2.84 -18.62 6.30
C MET A 195 -3.69 -19.55 7.18
N GLY A 196 -5.00 -19.53 6.96
CA GLY A 196 -5.94 -20.38 7.69
C GLY A 196 -6.42 -19.81 9.03
N GLY A 197 -7.59 -19.21 9.02
CA GLY A 197 -8.32 -18.78 10.20
C GLY A 197 -9.63 -18.13 9.78
N MET A 198 -10.73 -18.91 9.79
CA MET A 198 -12.06 -18.34 9.68
C MET A 198 -12.42 -17.67 11.01
N ASP A 199 -12.32 -16.34 11.08
CA ASP A 199 -12.99 -15.61 12.16
C ASP A 199 -14.47 -15.40 11.78
N THR A 200 -15.32 -16.21 12.37
CA THR A 200 -16.78 -16.01 12.38
C THR A 200 -17.14 -15.12 13.58
N HIS A 201 -17.21 -13.81 13.41
CA HIS A 201 -17.73 -12.94 14.46
C HIS A 201 -19.28 -12.94 14.44
N ARG A 202 -19.89 -13.29 15.57
CA ARG A 202 -21.28 -12.96 15.86
C ARG A 202 -21.39 -11.45 16.09
N GLU A 203 -22.36 -10.81 15.47
CA GLU A 203 -22.82 -9.50 15.96
C GLU A 203 -23.52 -9.74 17.29
N ASP A 204 -22.89 -9.36 18.41
CA ASP A 204 -23.56 -9.29 19.70
C ASP A 204 -24.48 -8.06 19.71
N GLY A 205 -25.77 -8.30 19.68
CA GLY A 205 -26.79 -7.30 20.01
C GLY A 205 -27.90 -7.08 18.97
N ALA A 206 -28.74 -8.10 18.73
CA ALA A 206 -30.21 -7.96 18.57
C ALA A 206 -30.82 -9.34 18.42
N ALA A 207 -31.63 -9.74 19.39
CA ALA A 207 -32.49 -10.91 19.27
C ALA A 207 -33.58 -10.60 18.25
N GLY A 208 -33.45 -11.14 17.04
CA GLY A 208 -34.44 -11.12 15.97
C GLY A 208 -34.17 -12.30 15.04
N ALA A 209 -35.12 -13.26 15.00
CA ALA A 209 -35.05 -14.45 14.18
C ALA A 209 -35.04 -14.08 12.69
N GLY A 210 -33.90 -14.15 12.07
CA GLY A 210 -33.65 -14.06 10.64
C GLY A 210 -32.24 -14.57 10.40
N THR A 211 -32.02 -15.37 9.35
CA THR A 211 -30.72 -15.85 8.89
C THR A 211 -29.81 -14.66 8.63
N VAL A 212 -29.07 -14.23 9.66
CA VAL A 212 -28.05 -13.21 9.53
C VAL A 212 -26.91 -13.82 8.70
N ASP A 213 -26.71 -13.32 7.49
CA ASP A 213 -25.57 -13.64 6.63
C ASP A 213 -24.31 -13.42 7.45
N ARG A 214 -23.64 -14.51 7.84
CA ARG A 214 -22.38 -14.46 8.55
C ARG A 214 -21.34 -13.94 7.56
N ILE A 215 -21.00 -12.65 7.67
CA ILE A 215 -19.95 -12.07 6.85
C ILE A 215 -18.64 -12.75 7.26
N GLN A 216 -18.13 -13.60 6.38
CA GLN A 216 -16.82 -14.23 6.54
C GLN A 216 -15.74 -13.30 5.97
N PHE A 217 -14.66 -13.11 6.73
CA PHE A 217 -13.52 -12.32 6.31
C PHE A 217 -12.29 -13.22 6.20
N ALA A 218 -11.61 -13.20 5.04
CA ALA A 218 -10.30 -13.79 4.85
C ALA A 218 -9.24 -12.69 4.71
N SER A 219 -7.98 -13.04 4.93
CA SER A 219 -6.88 -12.13 4.64
C SER A 219 -6.69 -11.98 3.12
N ALA A 220 -6.25 -10.81 2.67
CA ALA A 220 -5.91 -10.60 1.26
C ALA A 220 -4.83 -11.59 0.77
N THR A 221 -3.93 -12.02 1.65
CA THR A 221 -2.90 -13.03 1.35
C THR A 221 -3.52 -14.40 1.07
N GLU A 222 -4.47 -14.84 1.87
CA GLU A 222 -5.18 -16.10 1.66
C GLU A 222 -6.01 -16.08 0.38
N ILE A 223 -6.71 -14.96 0.12
CA ILE A 223 -7.45 -14.77 -1.13
C ILE A 223 -6.51 -14.87 -2.33
N ARG A 224 -5.39 -14.13 -2.34
CA ARG A 224 -4.41 -14.19 -3.43
C ARG A 224 -3.86 -15.59 -3.65
N TRP A 225 -3.51 -16.30 -2.56
CA TRP A 225 -3.00 -17.66 -2.65
C TRP A 225 -4.00 -18.59 -3.33
N ASN A 226 -5.27 -18.56 -2.91
CA ASN A 226 -6.31 -19.38 -3.54
C ASN A 226 -6.51 -19.02 -5.02
N LEU A 227 -6.52 -17.73 -5.37
CA LEU A 227 -6.64 -17.28 -6.76
C LEU A 227 -5.48 -17.75 -7.63
N LEU A 228 -4.24 -17.64 -7.15
CA LEU A 228 -3.03 -18.05 -7.89
C LEU A 228 -2.94 -19.56 -8.08
N GLU A 229 -3.52 -20.34 -7.17
CA GLU A 229 -3.64 -21.80 -7.25
C GLU A 229 -4.88 -22.27 -8.05
N GLY A 230 -5.64 -21.34 -8.64
CA GLY A 230 -6.86 -21.64 -9.38
C GLY A 230 -8.05 -22.10 -8.54
N ARG A 231 -7.98 -21.95 -7.22
CA ARG A 231 -9.06 -22.33 -6.26
C ARG A 231 -10.08 -21.21 -6.08
N TRP A 232 -10.74 -20.86 -7.16
CA TRP A 232 -11.73 -19.79 -7.20
C TRP A 232 -12.88 -20.01 -6.21
N ASP A 233 -13.36 -21.24 -6.07
CA ASP A 233 -14.39 -21.65 -5.12
C ASP A 233 -14.07 -21.25 -3.67
N ARG A 234 -12.80 -21.24 -3.31
CA ARG A 234 -12.33 -20.83 -1.98
C ARG A 234 -12.10 -19.32 -1.83
N ALA A 235 -11.87 -18.60 -2.92
CA ALA A 235 -11.65 -17.16 -2.90
C ALA A 235 -12.95 -16.36 -3.05
N GLU A 236 -13.87 -16.82 -3.90
CA GLU A 236 -15.09 -16.12 -4.32
C GLU A 236 -16.01 -15.71 -3.16
N PRO A 237 -16.21 -16.52 -2.09
CA PRO A 237 -17.02 -16.10 -0.94
C PRO A 237 -16.57 -14.82 -0.26
N TYR A 238 -15.31 -14.45 -0.40
CA TYR A 238 -14.70 -13.25 0.19
C TYR A 238 -14.66 -12.06 -0.76
N LEU A 239 -14.90 -12.28 -2.05
CA LEU A 239 -14.94 -11.25 -3.07
C LEU A 239 -16.32 -10.58 -3.15
N LEU A 240 -16.40 -9.44 -3.84
CA LEU A 240 -17.67 -8.83 -4.18
C LEU A 240 -18.39 -9.65 -5.26
N PRO A 241 -19.73 -9.62 -5.31
CA PRO A 241 -20.48 -10.12 -6.46
C PRO A 241 -19.96 -9.47 -7.77
N GLY A 242 -19.76 -10.27 -8.79
CA GLY A 242 -19.22 -9.81 -10.08
C GLY A 242 -17.71 -9.48 -10.09
N ALA A 243 -16.99 -9.71 -8.98
CA ALA A 243 -15.54 -9.50 -8.93
C ALA A 243 -14.78 -10.59 -9.70
N ARG A 244 -15.28 -11.81 -9.70
CA ARG A 244 -14.67 -12.94 -10.42
C ARG A 244 -14.55 -12.61 -11.91
N GLU A 245 -15.63 -12.23 -12.55
CA GLU A 245 -15.67 -11.91 -13.98
C GLU A 245 -14.66 -10.80 -14.33
N ARG A 246 -14.50 -9.81 -13.44
CA ARG A 246 -13.53 -8.71 -13.64
C ARG A 246 -12.09 -9.14 -13.46
N LEU A 247 -11.82 -10.10 -12.59
CA LEU A 247 -10.49 -10.66 -12.37
C LEU A 247 -10.13 -11.69 -13.44
N GLU A 248 -11.09 -12.48 -13.93
CA GLU A 248 -10.93 -13.46 -15.00
C GLU A 248 -10.87 -12.82 -16.40
N ASP A 249 -11.53 -11.68 -16.61
CA ASP A 249 -11.58 -10.92 -17.87
C ASP A 249 -10.18 -10.41 -18.32
N SER A 250 -9.19 -10.54 -17.47
CA SER A 250 -7.80 -10.52 -17.89
C SER A 250 -7.49 -11.86 -18.57
N LEU A 251 -7.83 -11.97 -19.86
CA LEU A 251 -7.62 -13.13 -20.80
C LEU A 251 -6.23 -13.80 -20.77
N ILE A 252 -5.36 -13.37 -19.87
CA ILE A 252 -3.92 -13.71 -19.82
C ILE A 252 -3.57 -14.37 -18.47
N GLY A 253 -4.58 -14.64 -17.63
CA GLY A 253 -4.41 -15.18 -16.27
C GLY A 253 -3.91 -14.12 -15.27
N LEU A 254 -3.86 -14.51 -14.01
CA LEU A 254 -3.44 -13.62 -12.92
C LEU A 254 -1.91 -13.40 -12.96
N PRO A 255 -1.41 -12.19 -12.69
CA PRO A 255 0.02 -11.92 -12.64
C PRO A 255 0.65 -12.55 -11.39
N ALA A 256 1.91 -12.96 -11.52
CA ALA A 256 2.69 -13.49 -10.42
C ALA A 256 4.17 -13.12 -10.58
N LEU A 257 4.78 -12.57 -9.53
CA LEU A 257 6.16 -12.11 -9.54
C LEU A 257 7.17 -13.25 -9.86
N LYS A 258 6.85 -14.48 -9.50
CA LYS A 258 7.68 -15.66 -9.82
C LYS A 258 7.92 -15.86 -11.32
N ARG A 259 7.09 -15.31 -12.21
CA ARG A 259 7.28 -15.43 -13.66
C ARG A 259 8.45 -14.61 -14.19
N VAL A 260 8.84 -13.58 -13.45
CA VAL A 260 10.00 -12.73 -13.80
C VAL A 260 11.25 -13.09 -12.98
N GLU A 261 11.27 -14.23 -12.30
CA GLU A 261 12.38 -14.66 -11.45
C GLU A 261 13.72 -14.64 -12.17
N GLN A 262 13.77 -15.16 -13.41
CA GLN A 262 15.01 -15.16 -14.20
C GLN A 262 15.50 -13.74 -14.53
N VAL A 263 14.58 -12.81 -14.79
CA VAL A 263 14.92 -11.41 -15.05
C VAL A 263 15.45 -10.75 -13.78
N MET A 264 14.83 -11.04 -12.63
CA MET A 264 15.29 -10.55 -11.33
C MET A 264 16.68 -11.11 -10.99
N LEU A 265 16.92 -12.40 -11.22
CA LEU A 265 18.23 -13.04 -11.01
C LEU A 265 19.30 -12.44 -11.94
N ALA A 266 18.98 -12.22 -13.22
CA ALA A 266 19.89 -11.55 -14.14
C ALA A 266 20.29 -10.16 -13.61
N ARG A 267 19.30 -9.39 -13.14
CA ARG A 267 19.55 -8.06 -12.59
C ARG A 267 20.46 -8.10 -11.36
N VAL A 268 20.15 -8.92 -10.35
CA VAL A 268 20.94 -8.95 -9.09
C VAL A 268 22.36 -9.48 -9.30
N ARG A 269 22.59 -10.32 -10.31
CA ARG A 269 23.93 -10.85 -10.64
C ARG A 269 24.84 -9.81 -11.27
N THR A 270 24.28 -8.80 -11.92
CA THR A 270 25.03 -7.72 -12.59
C THR A 270 25.21 -6.47 -11.74
N MET A 271 24.44 -6.33 -10.63
CA MET A 271 24.54 -5.15 -9.76
C MET A 271 25.83 -5.14 -8.95
N THR A 272 26.44 -3.96 -8.85
CA THR A 272 27.58 -3.63 -7.99
C THR A 272 27.10 -3.20 -6.59
N ALA A 273 28.04 -3.00 -5.66
CA ALA A 273 27.70 -2.46 -4.35
C ALA A 273 27.18 -1.00 -4.44
N GLU A 274 27.70 -0.22 -5.39
CA GLU A 274 27.26 1.14 -5.68
C GLU A 274 25.82 1.17 -6.18
N ASP A 275 25.45 0.23 -7.07
CA ASP A 275 24.07 0.10 -7.58
C ASP A 275 23.09 -0.18 -6.42
N TRP A 276 23.45 -1.09 -5.51
CA TRP A 276 22.64 -1.37 -4.32
C TRP A 276 22.59 -0.18 -3.35
N ALA A 277 23.70 0.54 -3.17
CA ALA A 277 23.77 1.74 -2.32
C ALA A 277 22.93 2.90 -2.85
N ALA A 278 22.67 2.95 -4.15
CA ALA A 278 21.81 3.94 -4.79
C ALA A 278 20.32 3.73 -4.51
N LEU A 279 19.92 2.55 -4.00
CA LEU A 279 18.51 2.27 -3.66
C LEU A 279 18.11 2.93 -2.33
N PRO A 280 16.83 3.30 -2.14
CA PRO A 280 16.35 3.76 -0.84
C PRO A 280 16.43 2.63 0.19
N ASP A 281 16.63 2.98 1.45
CA ASP A 281 16.75 2.04 2.57
C ASP A 281 17.89 1.01 2.39
N SER A 282 18.87 1.30 1.53
CA SER A 282 19.97 0.39 1.16
C SER A 282 20.92 0.07 2.31
N GLY A 283 21.01 0.94 3.36
CA GLY A 283 21.96 0.76 4.45
C GLY A 283 23.40 0.77 3.98
N ALA A 284 23.75 1.72 3.11
CA ALA A 284 25.08 1.84 2.50
C ALA A 284 26.22 1.86 3.54
N SER A 285 26.00 2.48 4.69
CA SER A 285 26.94 2.51 5.82
C SER A 285 26.93 1.24 6.71
N GLU A 286 26.02 0.28 6.41
CA GLU A 286 25.80 -0.90 7.27
C GLU A 286 26.38 -2.19 6.68
N GLY A 287 26.95 -2.16 5.47
CA GLY A 287 27.48 -3.31 4.74
C GLY A 287 26.41 -4.20 4.08
N LEU A 288 25.18 -3.70 3.95
CA LEU A 288 24.10 -4.42 3.26
C LEU A 288 24.35 -4.53 1.74
N PRO A 289 24.84 -3.49 1.01
CA PRO A 289 25.13 -3.58 -0.42
C PRO A 289 26.08 -4.72 -0.78
N GLU A 290 27.19 -4.88 -0.08
CA GLU A 290 28.18 -5.94 -0.30
C GLU A 290 27.61 -7.32 -0.01
N ARG A 291 26.72 -7.40 0.98
CA ARG A 291 25.99 -8.64 1.29
C ARG A 291 25.03 -9.02 0.16
N LEU A 292 24.29 -8.05 -0.39
CA LEU A 292 23.38 -8.28 -1.51
C LEU A 292 24.12 -8.71 -2.78
N VAL A 293 25.29 -8.13 -3.07
CA VAL A 293 26.16 -8.58 -4.17
C VAL A 293 26.58 -10.04 -3.98
N ARG A 294 27.03 -10.41 -2.77
CA ARG A 294 27.42 -11.81 -2.49
C ARG A 294 26.24 -12.77 -2.61
N ALA A 295 25.07 -12.39 -2.10
CA ALA A 295 23.84 -13.17 -2.22
C ALA A 295 23.42 -13.34 -3.69
N GLY A 296 23.42 -12.25 -4.48
CA GLY A 296 23.06 -12.28 -5.90
C GLY A 296 23.95 -13.20 -6.75
N ARG A 297 25.25 -13.23 -6.46
CA ARG A 297 26.21 -14.11 -7.16
C ARG A 297 26.04 -15.60 -6.85
N ARG A 298 25.49 -15.94 -5.69
CA ARG A 298 25.34 -17.32 -5.20
C ARG A 298 23.94 -17.88 -5.36
N ALA A 299 22.94 -17.00 -5.46
CA ALA A 299 21.55 -17.42 -5.51
C ALA A 299 21.19 -18.09 -6.84
N GLU A 300 20.52 -19.23 -6.74
CA GLU A 300 19.95 -19.99 -7.86
C GLU A 300 18.46 -19.70 -8.05
N SER A 301 17.83 -19.06 -7.06
CA SER A 301 16.43 -18.65 -7.06
C SER A 301 16.24 -17.39 -6.21
N ILE A 302 15.12 -16.70 -6.36
CA ILE A 302 14.79 -15.54 -5.49
C ILE A 302 14.58 -15.95 -4.02
N PRO A 303 13.93 -17.07 -3.68
CA PRO A 303 13.94 -17.57 -2.30
C PRO A 303 15.35 -17.81 -1.74
N ALA A 304 16.28 -18.38 -2.53
CA ALA A 304 17.67 -18.57 -2.13
C ALA A 304 18.40 -17.23 -1.93
N PHE A 305 18.12 -16.22 -2.75
CA PHE A 305 18.63 -14.87 -2.57
C PHE A 305 18.18 -14.28 -1.23
N TYR A 306 16.88 -14.38 -0.90
CA TYR A 306 16.35 -13.92 0.38
C TYR A 306 17.00 -14.64 1.56
N ALA A 307 17.10 -15.96 1.52
CA ALA A 307 17.72 -16.75 2.58
C ALA A 307 19.18 -16.34 2.88
N GLN A 308 19.94 -15.95 1.85
CA GLN A 308 21.34 -15.51 1.99
C GLN A 308 21.47 -14.02 2.39
N ALA A 309 20.53 -13.19 1.95
CA ALA A 309 20.55 -11.75 2.23
C ALA A 309 20.01 -11.43 3.63
N ASN A 310 18.96 -12.13 4.08
CA ASN A 310 18.30 -11.87 5.35
C ASN A 310 19.20 -12.11 6.56
N THR A 311 19.03 -11.30 7.60
CA THR A 311 19.66 -11.45 8.91
C THR A 311 18.72 -10.88 9.98
N ARG A 312 19.09 -11.03 11.25
CA ARG A 312 18.40 -10.33 12.35
C ARG A 312 18.40 -8.81 12.17
N ARG A 313 19.44 -8.23 11.55
CA ARG A 313 19.57 -6.79 11.27
C ARG A 313 18.83 -6.37 10.01
N TYR A 314 18.85 -7.19 8.96
CA TYR A 314 18.25 -6.92 7.65
C TYR A 314 17.04 -7.81 7.45
N THR A 315 15.84 -7.26 7.68
CA THR A 315 14.60 -8.02 7.59
C THR A 315 14.26 -8.37 6.15
N GLU A 316 13.56 -9.48 5.95
CA GLU A 316 13.10 -9.92 4.63
C GLU A 316 12.29 -8.84 3.92
N ALA A 317 11.39 -8.15 4.61
CA ALA A 317 10.60 -7.07 4.02
C ALA A 317 11.47 -5.94 3.42
N ARG A 318 12.61 -5.62 4.07
CA ARG A 318 13.58 -4.64 3.55
C ARG A 318 14.28 -5.18 2.30
N VAL A 319 14.75 -6.41 2.34
CA VAL A 319 15.45 -7.05 1.21
C VAL A 319 14.50 -7.21 0.01
N ARG A 320 13.25 -7.59 0.25
CA ARG A 320 12.21 -7.69 -0.79
C ARG A 320 12.00 -6.35 -1.51
N ARG A 321 11.88 -5.24 -0.77
CA ARG A 321 11.74 -3.91 -1.37
C ARG A 321 12.97 -3.52 -2.19
N LEU A 322 14.17 -3.75 -1.68
CA LEU A 322 15.40 -3.49 -2.43
C LEU A 322 15.47 -4.29 -3.72
N LEU A 323 15.09 -5.58 -3.68
CA LEU A 323 15.04 -6.41 -4.87
C LEU A 323 14.00 -5.91 -5.88
N LEU A 324 12.80 -5.51 -5.42
CA LEU A 324 11.79 -4.93 -6.30
C LEU A 324 12.29 -3.65 -6.96
N TRP A 325 12.88 -2.74 -6.19
CA TRP A 325 13.46 -1.50 -6.74
C TRP A 325 14.57 -1.78 -7.76
N ALA A 326 15.44 -2.77 -7.47
CA ALA A 326 16.47 -3.21 -8.41
C ALA A 326 15.86 -3.74 -9.72
N PHE A 327 14.82 -4.57 -9.63
CA PHE A 327 14.08 -5.10 -10.78
C PHE A 327 13.43 -3.98 -11.61
N LEU A 328 12.80 -3.02 -10.96
CA LEU A 328 12.17 -1.87 -11.62
C LEU A 328 13.18 -0.87 -12.19
N GLY A 329 14.46 -1.03 -11.87
CA GLY A 329 15.52 -0.11 -12.28
C GLY A 329 15.39 1.27 -11.63
N LEU A 330 14.85 1.32 -10.40
CA LEU A 330 14.65 2.55 -9.63
C LEU A 330 15.81 2.80 -8.68
N THR A 331 16.05 4.07 -8.39
CA THR A 331 17.01 4.54 -7.39
C THR A 331 16.33 5.50 -6.42
N LYS A 332 17.01 5.90 -5.36
CA LYS A 332 16.50 6.94 -4.45
C LYS A 332 16.27 8.28 -5.13
N ALA A 333 16.96 8.56 -6.24
CA ALA A 333 16.79 9.80 -7.01
C ALA A 333 15.47 9.82 -7.81
N ASP A 334 14.88 8.65 -8.07
CA ASP A 334 13.61 8.53 -8.79
C ASP A 334 12.37 8.82 -7.92
N ARG A 335 12.57 9.04 -6.61
CA ARG A 335 11.51 9.49 -5.70
C ARG A 335 11.69 10.96 -5.38
N PRO A 336 10.87 11.86 -5.95
CA PRO A 336 10.83 13.26 -5.60
C PRO A 336 10.59 13.49 -4.10
N ALA A 337 10.93 14.69 -3.61
CA ALA A 337 10.62 15.06 -2.21
C ALA A 337 9.11 15.10 -1.94
N HIS A 338 8.34 15.45 -2.96
CA HIS A 338 6.88 15.58 -2.94
C HIS A 338 6.23 14.89 -4.13
N VAL A 339 4.97 14.46 -3.97
CA VAL A 339 4.18 13.91 -5.09
C VAL A 339 3.87 15.05 -6.07
N PRO A 340 4.23 14.94 -7.37
CA PRO A 340 4.13 16.09 -8.28
C PRO A 340 2.80 16.21 -9.02
N TYR A 341 1.89 15.23 -8.91
CA TYR A 341 0.57 15.22 -9.57
C TYR A 341 -0.40 14.25 -8.91
N LEU A 342 -1.69 14.39 -9.22
CA LEU A 342 -2.78 13.51 -8.81
C LEU A 342 -3.27 12.70 -10.03
N ARG A 343 -2.97 11.40 -10.10
CA ARG A 343 -3.42 10.50 -11.16
C ARG A 343 -4.77 9.88 -10.81
N VAL A 344 -5.79 10.11 -11.61
CA VAL A 344 -7.12 9.48 -11.45
C VAL A 344 -7.12 8.11 -12.12
N LEU A 345 -7.46 7.06 -11.37
CA LEU A 345 -7.62 5.69 -11.85
C LEU A 345 -9.08 5.34 -12.13
N GLY A 346 -10.01 5.89 -11.37
CA GLY A 346 -11.43 5.61 -11.56
C GLY A 346 -12.34 6.54 -10.78
N LEU A 347 -13.59 6.65 -11.20
CA LEU A 347 -14.63 7.48 -10.57
C LEU A 347 -16.02 6.99 -10.92
N ASN A 348 -16.98 7.31 -10.04
CA ASN A 348 -18.41 7.26 -10.31
C ASN A 348 -18.98 8.70 -10.46
N GLU A 349 -20.30 8.85 -10.54
CA GLU A 349 -20.97 10.15 -10.66
C GLU A 349 -20.59 11.11 -9.50
N ARG A 350 -20.59 10.61 -8.25
CA ARG A 350 -20.18 11.39 -7.06
C ARG A 350 -18.72 11.78 -7.12
N GLY A 351 -17.84 10.88 -7.58
CA GLY A 351 -16.43 11.16 -7.87
C GLY A 351 -16.24 12.23 -8.94
N GLY A 352 -17.11 12.28 -9.95
CA GLY A 352 -17.19 13.39 -10.92
C GLY A 352 -17.47 14.73 -10.25
N GLY A 353 -18.35 14.74 -9.23
CA GLY A 353 -18.59 15.89 -8.37
C GLY A 353 -17.35 16.32 -7.59
N LEU A 354 -16.61 15.37 -7.02
CA LEU A 354 -15.34 15.64 -6.34
C LEU A 354 -14.30 16.23 -7.28
N LEU A 355 -14.14 15.68 -8.48
CA LEU A 355 -13.21 16.23 -9.49
C LEU A 355 -13.52 17.67 -9.87
N ARG A 356 -14.81 18.05 -9.94
CA ARG A 356 -15.19 19.46 -10.16
C ARG A 356 -14.72 20.36 -9.01
N ARG A 357 -14.85 19.91 -7.76
CA ARG A 357 -14.34 20.65 -6.58
C ARG A 357 -12.81 20.72 -6.59
N MET A 358 -12.13 19.62 -6.91
CA MET A 358 -10.66 19.55 -7.01
C MET A 358 -10.07 20.52 -8.05
N LYS A 359 -10.80 20.87 -9.11
CA LYS A 359 -10.34 21.89 -10.08
C LYS A 359 -10.02 23.26 -9.45
N GLN A 360 -10.65 23.58 -8.33
CA GLN A 360 -10.46 24.84 -7.60
C GLN A 360 -9.61 24.68 -6.35
N ALA A 361 -9.65 23.50 -5.72
CA ALA A 361 -9.08 23.25 -4.39
C ALA A 361 -7.76 22.48 -4.42
N ALA A 362 -7.50 21.69 -5.47
CA ALA A 362 -6.29 20.87 -5.54
C ALA A 362 -5.04 21.75 -5.71
N SER A 363 -4.01 21.44 -4.94
CA SER A 363 -2.71 22.12 -5.01
C SER A 363 -1.78 21.55 -6.07
N LEU A 364 -2.14 20.39 -6.67
CA LEU A 364 -1.33 19.69 -7.67
C LEU A 364 -2.14 19.46 -8.97
N PRO A 365 -1.48 19.33 -10.13
CA PRO A 365 -2.11 18.98 -11.38
C PRO A 365 -2.89 17.67 -11.29
N VAL A 366 -4.15 17.65 -11.76
CA VAL A 366 -5.02 16.47 -11.78
C VAL A 366 -4.99 15.81 -13.15
N ILE A 367 -4.47 14.61 -13.25
CA ILE A 367 -4.31 13.86 -14.50
C ILE A 367 -5.45 12.84 -14.65
N THR A 368 -6.42 13.17 -15.50
CA THR A 368 -7.51 12.27 -15.92
C THR A 368 -7.23 11.64 -17.29
N LYS A 369 -6.48 12.32 -18.16
CA LYS A 369 -6.07 11.81 -19.48
C LYS A 369 -4.54 11.67 -19.48
N PRO A 370 -3.98 10.49 -19.82
CA PRO A 370 -2.53 10.29 -19.83
C PRO A 370 -1.75 11.32 -20.65
N ALA A 371 -2.29 11.71 -21.80
CA ALA A 371 -1.67 12.72 -22.68
C ALA A 371 -1.37 14.06 -21.96
N ARG A 372 -2.11 14.41 -20.90
CA ARG A 372 -1.87 15.63 -20.12
C ARG A 372 -0.59 15.55 -19.29
N ALA A 373 -0.07 14.36 -19.02
CA ALA A 373 1.19 14.20 -18.32
C ALA A 373 2.37 14.81 -19.09
N ARG A 374 2.27 14.94 -20.41
CA ARG A 374 3.30 15.61 -21.24
C ARG A 374 3.42 17.11 -20.95
N ALA A 375 2.39 17.72 -20.38
CA ALA A 375 2.37 19.14 -20.01
C ALA A 375 2.78 19.39 -18.54
N LEU A 376 3.11 18.33 -17.79
CA LEU A 376 3.65 18.46 -16.44
C LEU A 376 5.05 19.11 -16.49
N GLU A 377 5.46 19.69 -15.36
CA GLU A 377 6.85 20.08 -15.14
C GLU A 377 7.78 18.87 -15.22
N ALA A 378 9.08 19.11 -15.35
CA ALA A 378 10.08 18.07 -15.60
C ALA A 378 9.99 16.90 -14.60
N GLU A 379 9.90 17.18 -13.31
CA GLU A 379 9.81 16.18 -12.26
C GLU A 379 8.55 15.31 -12.38
N GLY A 380 7.39 15.94 -12.60
CA GLY A 380 6.12 15.22 -12.78
C GLY A 380 6.11 14.38 -14.06
N ARG A 381 6.68 14.88 -15.15
CA ARG A 381 6.81 14.14 -16.39
C ARG A 381 7.73 12.93 -16.23
N THR A 382 8.90 13.10 -15.62
CA THR A 382 9.85 12.02 -15.34
C THR A 382 9.19 10.93 -14.49
N LEU A 383 8.44 11.31 -13.43
CA LEU A 383 7.71 10.34 -12.62
C LEU A 383 6.63 9.60 -13.41
N PHE A 384 5.89 10.29 -14.30
CA PHE A 384 4.87 9.63 -15.12
C PHE A 384 5.47 8.64 -16.13
N GLU A 385 6.63 8.98 -16.73
CA GLU A 385 7.38 8.09 -17.61
C GLU A 385 7.90 6.86 -16.83
N LEU A 386 8.33 7.06 -15.59
CA LEU A 386 8.73 6.00 -14.68
C LEU A 386 7.54 5.06 -14.38
N GLU A 387 6.35 5.59 -14.10
CA GLU A 387 5.13 4.78 -13.91
C GLU A 387 4.79 3.99 -15.18
N GLY A 388 5.01 4.57 -16.36
CA GLY A 388 4.90 3.85 -17.65
C GLY A 388 5.81 2.64 -17.70
N ARG A 389 7.11 2.81 -17.37
CA ARG A 389 8.09 1.71 -17.29
C ARG A 389 7.70 0.66 -16.24
N CYS A 390 7.25 1.10 -15.06
CA CYS A 390 6.78 0.18 -14.02
C CYS A 390 5.55 -0.63 -14.46
N THR A 391 4.64 -0.02 -15.22
CA THR A 391 3.47 -0.68 -15.83
C THR A 391 3.89 -1.69 -16.89
N ASP A 392 4.87 -1.37 -17.73
CA ASP A 392 5.39 -2.27 -18.77
C ASP A 392 6.06 -3.50 -18.14
N LEU A 393 6.86 -3.31 -17.07
CA LEU A 393 7.47 -4.41 -16.32
C LEU A 393 6.43 -5.29 -15.60
N TYR A 394 5.34 -4.70 -15.11
CA TYR A 394 4.23 -5.47 -14.56
C TYR A 394 3.59 -6.37 -15.62
N GLY A 395 3.56 -5.92 -16.87
CA GLY A 395 3.10 -6.72 -18.03
C GLY A 395 3.84 -8.06 -18.19
N LEU A 396 5.08 -8.16 -17.72
CA LEU A 396 5.87 -9.40 -17.75
C LEU A 396 5.45 -10.42 -16.67
N CYS A 397 4.73 -10.00 -15.64
CA CYS A 397 4.26 -10.88 -14.57
C CYS A 397 3.09 -11.80 -15.01
N PHE A 398 2.51 -11.59 -16.20
CA PHE A 398 1.45 -12.41 -16.75
C PHE A 398 2.00 -13.68 -17.44
N ALA A 399 1.16 -14.70 -17.64
CA ALA A 399 1.54 -15.92 -18.36
C ALA A 399 1.93 -15.63 -19.81
N ARG A 400 1.30 -14.64 -20.42
CA ARG A 400 1.71 -14.04 -21.70
C ARG A 400 2.01 -12.58 -21.45
N PRO A 401 3.20 -12.08 -21.80
CA PRO A 401 3.55 -10.69 -21.63
C PRO A 401 2.51 -9.74 -22.24
N ARG A 402 2.14 -8.69 -21.53
CA ARG A 402 1.23 -7.67 -22.06
C ARG A 402 2.01 -6.65 -22.91
N PRO A 403 1.37 -6.02 -23.90
CA PRO A 403 2.00 -4.92 -24.65
C PRO A 403 2.40 -3.77 -23.73
N CYS A 404 3.43 -3.05 -24.12
CA CYS A 404 3.88 -1.83 -23.46
C CYS A 404 2.91 -0.66 -23.70
N ALA A 405 3.15 0.46 -22.99
CA ALA A 405 2.46 1.74 -23.12
C ALA A 405 1.00 1.76 -22.58
N LEU A 406 0.61 0.78 -21.77
CA LEU A 406 -0.73 0.78 -21.13
C LEU A 406 -0.94 2.01 -20.24
N GLU A 407 0.11 2.54 -19.61
CA GLU A 407 0.01 3.76 -18.80
C GLU A 407 -0.44 4.97 -19.64
N TRP A 408 0.03 5.04 -20.88
CA TRP A 408 -0.24 6.13 -21.80
C TRP A 408 -1.59 6.01 -22.53
N THR A 409 -2.16 4.81 -22.60
CA THR A 409 -3.38 4.52 -23.36
C THR A 409 -4.60 4.29 -22.49
N SER A 410 -4.41 3.97 -21.19
CA SER A 410 -5.52 3.66 -20.28
C SER A 410 -6.14 4.92 -19.67
N SER A 411 -7.43 5.12 -19.91
CA SER A 411 -8.25 6.15 -19.28
C SER A 411 -8.75 5.70 -17.90
N PRO A 412 -9.16 6.62 -17.01
CA PRO A 412 -9.84 6.26 -15.78
C PRO A 412 -11.08 5.41 -16.05
N VAL A 413 -11.33 4.47 -15.15
CA VAL A 413 -12.56 3.68 -15.14
C VAL A 413 -13.72 4.57 -14.71
N VAL A 414 -14.84 4.50 -15.43
CA VAL A 414 -16.09 5.17 -15.07
C VAL A 414 -17.14 4.11 -14.77
N CYS A 415 -17.80 4.21 -13.61
CA CYS A 415 -18.89 3.33 -13.17
C CYS A 415 -20.16 4.13 -12.91
#